data_6639c60620ef0229b05245d5b3dfdd3c
#
_entry.id   6639c60620ef0229b05245d5b3dfdd3c
#
_cell.length_a   1.000
_cell.length_b   1.000
_cell.length_c   1.000
_cell.angle_alpha   90.00
_cell.angle_beta   90.00
_cell.angle_gamma   90.00
#
_symmetry.space_group_name_H-M   'P 1'
#
loop_
_entity.id
_entity.type
_entity.pdbx_description
1 polymer ?
#
loop_
_entity_poly.entity_id
_entity_poly.type
_entity_poly.pdbx_seq_one_letter_code
_entity_poly.pdbx_strand_id
1 'polypeptide(L)'
;AETRAELIDPKIKEAGWGNVEGSFVRREFKITNGEIKPGNIRAGIISADYVLIYKNRKLAVIEAKRDELPISDGVSQAKDYAQKLKIHTTYSTNGLKIYEINYSKNDKGEMFITSEGEVDKFPSPEELWAKTFKDKNEWSSKFDAINFAPFKRNIEPRYYQEIAINNALDAIADKQQRILLTLATGTGK
;
A
#
# COMPACT_ATOMS: atom_id res chain seq x y z
N ALA A 1 0.43 -14.71 -15.95
CA ALA A 1 -0.02 -13.52 -16.72
C ALA A 1 -1.52 -13.63 -17.01
N GLU A 2 -1.99 -14.78 -17.46
CA GLU A 2 -3.38 -15.06 -17.86
C GLU A 2 -4.37 -14.89 -16.72
N THR A 3 -4.18 -15.55 -15.58
CA THR A 3 -5.02 -15.41 -14.38
C THR A 3 -5.20 -13.94 -13.95
N ARG A 4 -4.17 -13.11 -14.06
CA ARG A 4 -4.27 -11.68 -13.73
C ARG A 4 -5.18 -10.95 -14.70
N ALA A 5 -4.99 -11.13 -16.00
CA ALA A 5 -5.73 -10.42 -17.02
C ALA A 5 -7.22 -10.87 -17.10
N GLU A 6 -7.48 -12.15 -16.91
CA GLU A 6 -8.81 -12.72 -17.11
C GLU A 6 -9.66 -12.73 -15.83
N LEU A 7 -9.05 -12.93 -14.66
CA LEU A 7 -9.79 -13.15 -13.43
C LEU A 7 -9.63 -12.02 -12.40
N ILE A 8 -8.44 -11.42 -12.30
CA ILE A 8 -8.16 -10.43 -11.24
C ILE A 8 -8.44 -9.00 -11.70
N ASP A 9 -7.93 -8.62 -12.88
CA ASP A 9 -8.11 -7.26 -13.42
C ASP A 9 -9.58 -6.87 -13.58
N PRO A 10 -10.48 -7.73 -14.10
CA PRO A 10 -11.90 -7.42 -14.19
C PRO A 10 -12.52 -7.11 -12.81
N LYS A 11 -12.20 -7.91 -11.78
CA LYS A 11 -12.73 -7.72 -10.42
C LYS A 11 -12.24 -6.42 -9.78
N ILE A 12 -10.97 -6.05 -9.99
CA ILE A 12 -10.41 -4.77 -9.53
C ILE A 12 -11.14 -3.61 -10.22
N LYS A 13 -11.35 -3.72 -11.53
CA LYS A 13 -12.04 -2.69 -12.33
C LYS A 13 -13.52 -2.60 -11.98
N GLU A 14 -14.21 -3.72 -11.75
CA GLU A 14 -15.62 -3.78 -11.30
C GLU A 14 -15.80 -3.07 -9.95
N ALA A 15 -14.83 -3.19 -9.03
CA ALA A 15 -14.80 -2.45 -7.78
C ALA A 15 -14.54 -0.94 -7.95
N GLY A 16 -14.32 -0.44 -9.18
CA GLY A 16 -14.14 0.98 -9.50
C GLY A 16 -12.69 1.44 -9.58
N TRP A 17 -11.72 0.59 -9.29
CA TRP A 17 -10.31 0.95 -9.32
C TRP A 17 -9.83 1.28 -10.73
N GLY A 18 -9.20 2.46 -10.88
CA GLY A 18 -8.76 3.01 -12.16
C GLY A 18 -9.86 3.73 -12.96
N ASN A 19 -11.14 3.66 -12.52
CA ASN A 19 -12.28 4.36 -13.13
C ASN A 19 -12.75 5.54 -12.27
N VAL A 20 -12.74 5.38 -10.94
CA VAL A 20 -13.08 6.46 -9.99
C VAL A 20 -11.98 7.51 -10.03
N GLU A 21 -12.36 8.78 -10.10
CA GLU A 21 -11.41 9.90 -10.12
C GLU A 21 -10.46 9.86 -8.91
N GLY A 22 -9.17 10.01 -9.18
CA GLY A 22 -8.12 9.93 -8.15
C GLY A 22 -7.77 8.52 -7.72
N SER A 23 -8.36 7.47 -8.33
CA SER A 23 -7.98 6.09 -8.10
C SER A 23 -7.03 5.57 -9.18
N PHE A 24 -6.01 4.80 -8.77
CA PHE A 24 -5.02 4.21 -9.66
C PHE A 24 -4.69 2.79 -9.24
N VAL A 25 -4.37 1.95 -10.24
CA VAL A 25 -3.83 0.60 -10.04
C VAL A 25 -2.42 0.56 -10.59
N ARG A 26 -1.43 0.39 -9.72
CA ARG A 26 -0.04 0.17 -10.14
C ARG A 26 0.25 -1.33 -10.15
N ARG A 27 0.67 -1.86 -11.31
CA ARG A 27 1.08 -3.25 -11.46
C ARG A 27 2.59 -3.38 -11.30
N GLU A 28 3.03 -4.53 -10.78
CA GLU A 28 4.45 -4.88 -10.62
C GLU A 28 5.23 -3.75 -9.90
N PHE A 29 4.62 -3.24 -8.83
CA PHE A 29 5.16 -2.12 -8.07
C PHE A 29 6.41 -2.55 -7.31
N LYS A 30 7.55 -1.98 -7.68
CA LYS A 30 8.83 -2.24 -7.00
C LYS A 30 8.84 -1.57 -5.62
N ILE A 31 8.81 -2.38 -4.56
CA ILE A 31 8.86 -1.91 -3.17
C ILE A 31 10.30 -1.56 -2.79
N THR A 32 11.26 -2.43 -3.15
CA THR A 32 12.68 -2.19 -2.88
C THR A 32 13.51 -2.43 -4.13
N ASN A 33 14.55 -1.62 -4.34
CA ASN A 33 15.55 -1.83 -5.39
C ASN A 33 16.66 -2.80 -4.95
N GLY A 34 16.41 -3.62 -3.90
CA GLY A 34 17.39 -4.44 -3.22
C GLY A 34 18.10 -3.67 -2.10
N GLU A 35 17.83 -4.04 -0.84
CA GLU A 35 18.56 -3.51 0.31
C GLU A 35 19.99 -4.02 0.30
N ILE A 36 20.95 -3.15 0.58
CA ILE A 36 22.34 -3.58 0.80
C ILE A 36 22.43 -4.13 2.23
N LYS A 37 22.58 -5.44 2.36
CA LYS A 37 22.83 -6.10 3.64
C LYS A 37 24.29 -5.96 4.05
N PRO A 38 24.64 -6.11 5.35
CA PRO A 38 26.03 -6.19 5.78
C PRO A 38 26.80 -7.21 4.94
N GLY A 39 28.00 -6.83 4.46
CA GLY A 39 28.79 -7.65 3.53
C GLY A 39 28.58 -7.33 2.04
N ASN A 40 27.95 -6.19 1.69
CA ASN A 40 27.67 -5.76 0.31
C ASN A 40 26.78 -6.71 -0.51
N ILE A 41 26.04 -7.59 0.15
CA ILE A 41 25.07 -8.49 -0.51
C ILE A 41 23.80 -7.70 -0.79
N ARG A 42 23.42 -7.57 -2.07
CA ARG A 42 22.11 -6.99 -2.43
C ARG A 42 21.00 -8.02 -2.19
N ALA A 43 20.04 -7.66 -1.34
CA ALA A 43 18.79 -8.41 -1.26
C ALA A 43 18.04 -8.34 -2.60
N GLY A 44 17.23 -9.35 -2.91
CA GLY A 44 16.41 -9.35 -4.12
C GLY A 44 15.47 -8.15 -4.20
N ILE A 45 15.12 -7.77 -5.42
CA ILE A 45 14.05 -6.77 -5.67
C ILE A 45 12.75 -7.37 -5.16
N ILE A 46 12.04 -6.61 -4.32
CA ILE A 46 10.71 -6.98 -3.86
C ILE A 46 9.71 -6.15 -4.64
N SER A 47 8.78 -6.81 -5.31
CA SER A 47 7.70 -6.17 -6.04
C SER A 47 6.36 -6.78 -5.65
N ALA A 48 5.34 -5.93 -5.50
CA ALA A 48 3.97 -6.35 -5.34
C ALA A 48 3.28 -6.45 -6.71
N ASP A 49 2.40 -7.43 -6.91
CA ASP A 49 1.68 -7.59 -8.17
C ASP A 49 0.80 -6.39 -8.47
N TYR A 50 0.07 -5.90 -7.46
CA TYR A 50 -0.73 -4.67 -7.56
C TYR A 50 -0.62 -3.83 -6.31
N VAL A 51 -0.67 -2.50 -6.49
CA VAL A 51 -0.88 -1.51 -5.44
C VAL A 51 -2.08 -0.66 -5.82
N LEU A 52 -3.06 -0.59 -4.92
CA LEU A 52 -4.24 0.23 -5.06
C LEU A 52 -4.00 1.59 -4.42
N ILE A 53 -4.15 2.65 -5.21
CA ILE A 53 -3.87 4.03 -4.80
C ILE A 53 -5.15 4.84 -4.96
N TYR A 54 -5.50 5.61 -3.93
CA TYR A 54 -6.60 6.57 -3.98
C TYR A 54 -6.22 7.84 -3.25
N LYS A 55 -6.54 9.01 -3.83
CA LYS A 55 -6.16 10.33 -3.27
C LYS A 55 -4.69 10.38 -2.87
N ASN A 56 -3.81 9.91 -3.76
CA ASN A 56 -2.34 9.84 -3.58
C ASN A 56 -1.84 8.98 -2.40
N ARG A 57 -2.72 8.21 -1.77
CA ARG A 57 -2.35 7.26 -0.71
C ARG A 57 -2.42 5.83 -1.25
N LYS A 58 -1.40 5.04 -0.96
CA LYS A 58 -1.44 3.59 -1.16
C LYS A 58 -2.33 2.99 -0.09
N LEU A 59 -3.47 2.42 -0.50
CA LEU A 59 -4.46 1.88 0.42
C LEU A 59 -4.34 0.38 0.59
N ALA A 60 -4.01 -0.34 -0.47
CA ALA A 60 -3.86 -1.78 -0.41
C ALA A 60 -2.79 -2.31 -1.36
N VAL A 61 -2.32 -3.51 -1.03
CA VAL A 61 -1.49 -4.35 -1.88
C VAL A 61 -2.24 -5.63 -2.20
N ILE A 62 -2.10 -6.15 -3.42
CA ILE A 62 -2.64 -7.43 -3.83
C ILE A 62 -1.48 -8.30 -4.32
N GLU A 63 -1.36 -9.48 -3.74
CA GLU A 63 -0.51 -10.56 -4.24
C GLU A 63 -1.36 -11.53 -5.05
N ALA A 64 -0.98 -11.75 -6.30
CA ALA A 64 -1.70 -12.59 -7.25
C ALA A 64 -1.02 -13.93 -7.42
N LYS A 65 -1.78 -15.00 -7.25
CA LYS A 65 -1.34 -16.37 -7.53
C LYS A 65 -2.06 -16.90 -8.77
N ARG A 66 -1.58 -18.02 -9.31
CA ARG A 66 -2.28 -18.74 -10.38
C ARG A 66 -3.58 -19.32 -9.81
N ASP A 67 -4.60 -19.44 -10.63
CA ASP A 67 -5.91 -19.99 -10.27
C ASP A 67 -5.85 -21.43 -9.73
N GLU A 68 -4.85 -22.19 -10.18
CA GLU A 68 -4.57 -23.56 -9.73
C GLU A 68 -3.99 -23.63 -8.31
N LEU A 69 -3.46 -22.51 -7.78
CA LEU A 69 -2.80 -22.47 -6.48
C LEU A 69 -3.74 -22.00 -5.37
N PRO A 70 -3.55 -22.50 -4.13
CA PRO A 70 -4.29 -22.00 -2.99
C PRO A 70 -3.98 -20.52 -2.74
N ILE A 71 -4.98 -19.75 -2.30
CA ILE A 71 -4.79 -18.34 -1.94
C ILE A 71 -3.84 -18.16 -0.76
N SER A 72 -3.69 -19.17 0.09
CA SER A 72 -2.74 -19.19 1.21
C SER A 72 -1.29 -18.98 0.81
N ASP A 73 -0.91 -19.38 -0.40
CA ASP A 73 0.47 -19.29 -0.89
C ASP A 73 0.95 -17.83 -1.06
N GLY A 74 -0.01 -16.90 -1.25
CA GLY A 74 0.27 -15.46 -1.33
C GLY A 74 0.22 -14.73 0.00
N VAL A 75 -0.37 -15.32 1.04
CA VAL A 75 -0.64 -14.63 2.30
C VAL A 75 0.62 -14.13 2.99
N SER A 76 1.68 -14.93 3.05
CA SER A 76 2.94 -14.52 3.68
C SER A 76 3.57 -13.33 2.96
N GLN A 77 3.62 -13.35 1.63
CA GLN A 77 4.15 -12.24 0.82
C GLN A 77 3.30 -10.98 0.98
N ALA A 78 1.97 -11.11 0.96
CA ALA A 78 1.06 -10.00 1.19
C ALA A 78 1.29 -9.36 2.57
N LYS A 79 1.49 -10.18 3.62
CA LYS A 79 1.83 -9.71 4.98
C LYS A 79 3.15 -8.93 5.02
N ASP A 80 4.18 -9.42 4.36
CA ASP A 80 5.49 -8.74 4.29
C ASP A 80 5.39 -7.39 3.58
N TYR A 81 4.59 -7.31 2.51
CA TYR A 81 4.38 -6.05 1.78
C TYR A 81 3.63 -5.01 2.62
N ALA A 82 2.58 -5.45 3.35
CA ALA A 82 1.84 -4.57 4.24
C ALA A 82 2.75 -3.94 5.30
N GLN A 83 3.61 -4.73 5.91
CA GLN A 83 4.56 -4.25 6.92
C GLN A 83 5.59 -3.27 6.36
N LYS A 84 6.14 -3.55 5.18
CA LYS A 84 7.12 -2.67 4.53
C LYS A 84 6.52 -1.35 4.10
N LEU A 85 5.36 -1.38 3.46
CA LEU A 85 4.68 -0.19 2.94
C LEU A 85 3.83 0.52 4.00
N LYS A 86 3.69 -0.05 5.21
CA LYS A 86 2.82 0.45 6.29
C LYS A 86 1.37 0.64 5.85
N ILE A 87 0.87 -0.31 5.05
CA ILE A 87 -0.48 -0.33 4.48
C ILE A 87 -1.41 -1.09 5.40
N HIS A 88 -2.63 -0.56 5.60
CA HIS A 88 -3.62 -1.12 6.53
C HIS A 88 -4.40 -2.32 5.98
N THR A 89 -4.43 -2.53 4.68
CA THR A 89 -5.16 -3.65 4.07
C THR A 89 -4.31 -4.31 2.99
N THR A 90 -4.30 -5.63 2.95
CA THR A 90 -3.63 -6.38 1.90
C THR A 90 -4.46 -7.59 1.50
N TYR A 91 -4.26 -8.05 0.28
CA TYR A 91 -5.00 -9.15 -0.31
C TYR A 91 -4.06 -10.20 -0.87
N SER A 92 -4.46 -11.47 -0.74
CA SER A 92 -3.96 -12.57 -1.57
C SER A 92 -5.12 -13.09 -2.41
N THR A 93 -4.90 -13.29 -3.71
CA THR A 93 -5.94 -13.79 -4.61
C THR A 93 -5.37 -14.70 -5.69
N ASN A 94 -6.13 -15.71 -6.08
CA ASN A 94 -5.89 -16.52 -7.26
C ASN A 94 -6.90 -16.23 -8.38
N GLY A 95 -7.67 -15.13 -8.25
CA GLY A 95 -8.71 -14.76 -9.19
C GLY A 95 -10.07 -15.42 -8.93
N LEU A 96 -10.11 -16.60 -8.31
CA LEU A 96 -11.35 -17.28 -7.92
C LEU A 96 -11.78 -16.87 -6.53
N LYS A 97 -10.84 -16.80 -5.60
CA LYS A 97 -11.02 -16.42 -4.20
C LYS A 97 -10.16 -15.22 -3.87
N ILE A 98 -10.60 -14.45 -2.87
CA ILE A 98 -9.90 -13.29 -2.34
C ILE A 98 -9.77 -13.45 -0.83
N TYR A 99 -8.55 -13.35 -0.32
CA TYR A 99 -8.25 -13.36 1.10
C TYR A 99 -7.79 -11.98 1.53
N GLU A 100 -8.50 -11.37 2.47
CA GLU A 100 -8.23 -10.03 2.98
C GLU A 100 -7.51 -10.13 4.33
N ILE A 101 -6.54 -9.25 4.57
CA ILE A 101 -5.85 -9.11 5.84
C ILE A 101 -5.84 -7.63 6.21
N ASN A 102 -6.34 -7.31 7.39
CA ASN A 102 -6.42 -5.95 7.92
C ASN A 102 -5.47 -5.74 9.08
N TYR A 103 -4.87 -4.56 9.11
CA TYR A 103 -3.91 -4.15 10.12
C TYR A 103 -4.34 -2.86 10.82
N SER A 104 -3.93 -2.74 12.07
CA SER A 104 -3.91 -1.48 12.79
C SER A 104 -2.51 -1.19 13.31
N LYS A 105 -2.28 0.02 13.81
CA LYS A 105 -1.03 0.43 14.47
C LYS A 105 -1.29 0.55 15.96
N ASN A 106 -0.35 0.06 16.79
CA ASN A 106 -0.33 0.37 18.21
C ASN A 106 0.30 1.75 18.46
N ASP A 107 0.32 2.19 19.71
CA ASP A 107 0.90 3.48 20.12
C ASP A 107 2.40 3.62 19.79
N LYS A 108 3.09 2.51 19.58
CA LYS A 108 4.50 2.47 19.15
C LYS A 108 4.67 2.49 17.63
N GLY A 109 3.56 2.52 16.87
CA GLY A 109 3.56 2.48 15.40
C GLY A 109 3.83 1.09 14.81
N GLU A 110 3.78 0.03 15.61
CA GLU A 110 3.92 -1.34 15.14
C GLU A 110 2.60 -1.85 14.55
N MET A 111 2.69 -2.51 13.41
CA MET A 111 1.54 -3.07 12.71
C MET A 111 1.16 -4.44 13.28
N PHE A 112 -0.10 -4.64 13.59
CA PHE A 112 -0.66 -5.94 14.00
C PHE A 112 -1.94 -6.24 13.24
N ILE A 113 -2.23 -7.53 13.06
CA ILE A 113 -3.43 -8.00 12.35
C ILE A 113 -4.64 -7.82 13.25
N THR A 114 -5.67 -7.16 12.73
CA THR A 114 -6.96 -6.98 13.42
C THR A 114 -8.01 -7.96 12.94
N SER A 115 -7.96 -8.35 11.67
CA SER A 115 -8.85 -9.37 11.10
C SER A 115 -8.24 -9.92 9.82
N GLU A 116 -8.53 -11.17 9.52
CA GLU A 116 -8.22 -11.78 8.24
C GLU A 116 -9.25 -12.83 7.85
N GLY A 117 -9.51 -13.03 6.57
CA GLY A 117 -10.46 -14.01 6.06
C GLY A 117 -10.75 -13.89 4.58
N GLU A 118 -11.52 -14.84 4.03
CA GLU A 118 -12.02 -14.78 2.67
C GLU A 118 -13.11 -13.70 2.54
N VAL A 119 -13.10 -12.98 1.42
CA VAL A 119 -14.08 -11.98 1.04
C VAL A 119 -14.54 -12.19 -0.39
N ASP A 120 -15.77 -11.77 -0.71
CA ASP A 120 -16.37 -12.05 -2.04
C ASP A 120 -15.85 -11.09 -3.12
N LYS A 121 -15.51 -9.85 -2.76
CA LYS A 121 -15.11 -8.81 -3.71
C LYS A 121 -14.10 -7.85 -3.10
N PHE A 122 -13.39 -7.13 -3.96
CA PHE A 122 -12.60 -5.97 -3.53
C PHE A 122 -13.53 -4.81 -3.17
N PRO A 123 -13.21 -4.02 -2.14
CA PRO A 123 -13.95 -2.79 -1.85
C PRO A 123 -13.69 -1.72 -2.91
N SER A 124 -14.61 -0.78 -3.06
CA SER A 124 -14.40 0.41 -3.88
C SER A 124 -13.30 1.30 -3.28
N PRO A 125 -12.73 2.25 -4.07
CA PRO A 125 -11.75 3.21 -3.56
C PRO A 125 -12.28 3.98 -2.33
N GLU A 126 -13.55 4.39 -2.34
CA GLU A 126 -14.18 5.13 -1.25
C GLU A 126 -14.41 4.26 -0.01
N GLU A 127 -14.87 3.02 -0.19
CA GLU A 127 -15.07 2.08 0.91
C GLU A 127 -13.74 1.76 1.60
N LEU A 128 -12.68 1.50 0.81
CA LEU A 128 -11.36 1.22 1.36
C LEU A 128 -10.75 2.45 2.04
N TRP A 129 -10.98 3.65 1.49
CA TRP A 129 -10.60 4.91 2.12
C TRP A 129 -11.28 5.11 3.46
N ALA A 130 -12.59 4.97 3.52
CA ALA A 130 -13.36 5.11 4.75
C ALA A 130 -12.94 4.07 5.81
N LYS A 131 -12.64 2.84 5.38
CA LYS A 131 -12.12 1.79 6.24
C LYS A 131 -10.75 2.13 6.83
N THR A 132 -9.86 2.70 6.01
CA THR A 132 -8.48 3.02 6.40
C THR A 132 -8.39 4.26 7.27
N PHE A 133 -9.25 5.26 7.01
CA PHE A 133 -9.16 6.60 7.61
C PHE A 133 -10.46 7.01 8.30
N LYS A 134 -10.94 6.16 9.21
CA LYS A 134 -12.22 6.38 9.95
C LYS A 134 -12.30 7.71 10.68
N ASP A 135 -11.18 8.20 11.21
CA ASP A 135 -11.10 9.35 12.10
C ASP A 135 -10.35 10.55 11.50
N LYS A 136 -10.26 10.64 10.15
CA LYS A 136 -9.56 11.76 9.52
C LYS A 136 -10.29 13.07 9.71
N ASN A 137 -9.54 14.07 10.15
CA ASN A 137 -10.03 15.44 10.26
C ASN A 137 -9.95 16.20 8.91
N GLU A 138 -10.51 17.42 8.88
CA GLU A 138 -10.55 18.26 7.66
C GLU A 138 -9.15 18.55 7.08
N TRP A 139 -8.12 18.72 7.92
CA TRP A 139 -6.75 18.98 7.48
C TRP A 139 -6.14 17.79 6.79
N SER A 140 -6.34 16.58 7.32
CA SER A 140 -5.89 15.33 6.68
C SER A 140 -6.49 15.22 5.28
N SER A 141 -7.77 15.53 5.11
CA SER A 141 -8.45 15.50 3.81
C SER A 141 -7.88 16.52 2.82
N LYS A 142 -7.53 17.73 3.29
CA LYS A 142 -6.86 18.74 2.46
C LYS A 142 -5.46 18.32 2.02
N PHE A 143 -4.68 17.70 2.91
CA PHE A 143 -3.35 17.21 2.57
C PHE A 143 -3.38 16.05 1.57
N ASP A 144 -4.36 15.16 1.66
CA ASP A 144 -4.54 14.05 0.72
C ASP A 144 -4.90 14.52 -0.71
N ALA A 145 -5.49 15.70 -0.84
CA ALA A 145 -5.78 16.31 -2.13
C ALA A 145 -4.54 16.93 -2.82
N ILE A 146 -3.43 17.10 -2.08
CA ILE A 146 -2.19 17.66 -2.65
C ILE A 146 -1.43 16.55 -3.37
N ASN A 147 -1.35 16.66 -4.69
CA ASN A 147 -0.44 15.84 -5.48
C ASN A 147 1.01 16.18 -5.11
N PHE A 148 1.80 15.18 -4.74
CA PHE A 148 3.24 15.33 -4.75
C PHE A 148 3.66 15.56 -6.19
N ALA A 149 3.74 16.84 -6.60
CA ALA A 149 4.22 17.18 -7.92
C ALA A 149 5.59 16.51 -8.11
N PRO A 150 5.81 15.77 -9.19
CA PRO A 150 7.13 15.22 -9.44
C PRO A 150 8.08 16.43 -9.49
N PHE A 151 9.09 16.43 -8.62
CA PHE A 151 10.17 17.38 -8.72
C PHE A 151 10.65 17.37 -10.18
N LYS A 152 11.11 18.49 -10.72
CA LYS A 152 11.52 18.75 -12.13
C LYS A 152 12.33 17.65 -12.85
N ARG A 153 12.56 16.48 -12.22
CA ARG A 153 13.40 15.38 -12.72
C ARG A 153 12.69 14.01 -12.82
N ASN A 154 11.38 13.92 -12.77
CA ASN A 154 10.65 12.63 -12.79
C ASN A 154 11.19 11.60 -11.78
N ILE A 155 11.68 12.04 -10.63
CA ILE A 155 12.19 11.16 -9.57
C ILE A 155 10.99 10.82 -8.68
N GLU A 156 10.54 9.57 -8.73
CA GLU A 156 9.55 9.07 -7.79
C GLU A 156 10.18 8.96 -6.39
N PRO A 157 9.48 9.42 -5.33
CA PRO A 157 9.96 9.26 -3.97
C PRO A 157 10.08 7.77 -3.64
N ARG A 158 11.12 7.40 -2.90
CA ARG A 158 11.26 6.04 -2.40
C ARG A 158 10.18 5.78 -1.37
N TYR A 159 9.74 4.52 -1.22
CA TYR A 159 8.64 4.13 -0.34
C TYR A 159 8.77 4.68 1.08
N TYR A 160 9.98 4.68 1.66
CA TYR A 160 10.21 5.19 3.02
C TYR A 160 10.17 6.72 3.10
N GLN A 161 10.51 7.44 2.03
CA GLN A 161 10.36 8.90 1.96
C GLN A 161 8.88 9.27 1.93
N GLU A 162 8.09 8.55 1.15
CA GLU A 162 6.64 8.73 1.08
C GLU A 162 5.98 8.44 2.43
N ILE A 163 6.38 7.36 3.13
CA ILE A 163 5.91 7.06 4.48
C ILE A 163 6.27 8.21 5.44
N ALA A 164 7.50 8.73 5.39
CA ALA A 164 7.94 9.81 6.26
C ALA A 164 7.14 11.11 6.01
N ILE A 165 6.90 11.46 4.76
CA ILE A 165 6.09 12.62 4.37
C ILE A 165 4.66 12.45 4.87
N ASN A 166 4.03 11.31 4.61
CA ASN A 166 2.67 11.04 5.02
C ASN A 166 2.50 11.09 6.54
N ASN A 167 3.42 10.47 7.29
CA ASN A 167 3.40 10.53 8.75
C ASN A 167 3.57 11.97 9.27
N ALA A 168 4.41 12.79 8.64
CA ALA A 168 4.57 14.19 9.00
C ALA A 168 3.29 15.00 8.75
N LEU A 169 2.64 14.80 7.60
CA LEU A 169 1.37 15.46 7.27
C LEU A 169 0.25 15.03 8.21
N ASP A 170 0.16 13.76 8.55
CA ASP A 170 -0.82 13.24 9.51
C ASP A 170 -0.56 13.86 10.91
N ALA A 171 0.69 13.94 11.37
CA ALA A 171 1.03 14.57 12.65
C ALA A 171 0.70 16.07 12.67
N ILE A 172 0.90 16.80 11.56
CA ILE A 172 0.48 18.21 11.42
C ILE A 172 -1.04 18.32 11.50
N ALA A 173 -1.77 17.45 10.80
CA ALA A 173 -3.22 17.43 10.84
C ALA A 173 -3.77 17.17 12.24
N ASP A 174 -3.09 16.34 13.02
CA ASP A 174 -3.40 16.02 14.41
C ASP A 174 -2.88 17.08 15.41
N LYS A 175 -2.40 18.22 14.90
CA LYS A 175 -1.89 19.35 15.69
C LYS A 175 -0.73 18.98 16.63
N GLN A 176 0.10 18.02 16.24
CA GLN A 176 1.31 17.67 16.98
C GLN A 176 2.29 18.85 16.96
N GLN A 177 2.72 19.29 18.13
CA GLN A 177 3.61 20.48 18.26
C GLN A 177 5.05 20.18 17.87
N ARG A 178 5.47 18.92 17.88
CA ARG A 178 6.84 18.50 17.58
C ARG A 178 6.81 17.22 16.75
N ILE A 179 7.60 17.22 15.69
CA ILE A 179 7.74 16.06 14.78
C ILE A 179 9.23 15.77 14.67
N LEU A 180 9.62 14.53 14.94
CA LEU A 180 10.98 14.05 14.76
C LEU A 180 11.04 13.11 13.57
N LEU A 181 11.80 13.50 12.54
CA LEU A 181 12.10 12.65 11.37
C LEU A 181 13.52 12.10 11.49
N THR A 182 13.64 10.79 11.68
CA THR A 182 14.93 10.09 11.68
C THR A 182 15.09 9.31 10.38
N LEU A 183 16.05 9.73 9.57
CA LEU A 183 16.39 9.07 8.31
C LEU A 183 17.88 8.71 8.32
N ALA A 184 18.23 7.47 7.94
CA ALA A 184 19.61 7.04 7.83
C ALA A 184 20.38 7.88 6.80
N THR A 185 21.72 7.90 6.89
CA THR A 185 22.57 8.53 5.87
C THR A 185 22.39 7.82 4.52
N GLY A 186 22.41 8.60 3.43
CA GLY A 186 22.21 8.04 2.07
C GLY A 186 20.74 7.81 1.66
N THR A 187 19.77 8.16 2.50
CA THR A 187 18.34 8.00 2.19
C THR A 187 17.75 9.14 1.35
N GLY A 188 18.58 10.11 0.93
CA GLY A 188 18.11 11.21 0.07
C GLY A 188 17.30 12.27 0.81
N LYS A 189 17.74 12.61 2.01
CA LYS A 189 17.15 13.71 2.82
C LYS A 189 17.62 15.08 2.32
#